data_76e48a2bbdf3e9afdaa8861840580995
#
_entry.id   76e48a2bbdf3e9afdaa8861840580995
#
_cell.length_a   1.000
_cell.length_b   1.000
_cell.length_c   1.000
_cell.angle_alpha   90.00
_cell.angle_beta   90.00
_cell.angle_gamma   90.00
#
_symmetry.space_group_name_H-M   'P 1'
#
loop_
_entity.id
_entity.type
_entity.pdbx_description
1 polymer ?
#
loop_
_entity_poly.entity_id
_entity_poly.type
_entity_poly.pdbx_seq_one_letter_code
_entity_poly.pdbx_strand_id
1 'polypeptide(L)'
;MRDLSNIPPGQTRCSVCGVLKENSEFTFYKDRLTANGYRLMTNTNCICCQKIRSKERTAIKKKFKNIKPPEFGTLCDCCGKPVYRNWQLDHCHDTGEFRGWLCKQCNTGLGNLGDTLESLKLAVEYLERAEQNANTSQ
;
A
#
# COMPACT_ATOMS: atom_id res chain seq x y z
N MET A 1 -17.13 0.05 7.78
CA MET A 1 -17.14 1.51 7.57
C MET A 1 -16.50 2.18 8.79
N ARG A 2 -15.56 3.09 8.61
CA ARG A 2 -15.01 3.87 9.74
C ARG A 2 -16.05 4.91 10.12
N ASP A 3 -16.45 4.90 11.38
CA ASP A 3 -17.35 5.94 11.89
C ASP A 3 -16.62 7.30 11.90
N LEU A 4 -17.07 8.21 11.06
CA LEU A 4 -16.53 9.57 10.92
C LEU A 4 -17.40 10.62 11.66
N SER A 5 -18.50 10.18 12.32
CA SER A 5 -19.50 11.07 12.90
C SER A 5 -19.01 11.84 14.14
N ASN A 6 -17.86 11.47 14.73
CA ASN A 6 -17.32 12.05 15.97
C ASN A 6 -15.91 12.65 15.82
N ILE A 7 -15.55 13.19 14.65
CA ILE A 7 -14.27 13.88 14.50
C ILE A 7 -14.48 15.40 14.72
N PRO A 8 -13.85 16.00 15.74
CA PRO A 8 -13.94 17.43 16.00
C PRO A 8 -13.45 18.26 14.80
N PRO A 9 -14.02 19.46 14.57
CA PRO A 9 -13.51 20.39 13.57
C PRO A 9 -12.01 20.66 13.79
N GLY A 10 -11.23 20.69 12.71
CA GLY A 10 -9.78 20.92 12.78
C GLY A 10 -8.92 19.69 13.06
N GLN A 11 -9.54 18.52 13.28
CA GLN A 11 -8.83 17.26 13.52
C GLN A 11 -9.06 16.23 12.41
N THR A 12 -8.13 15.31 12.28
CA THR A 12 -8.19 14.19 11.32
C THR A 12 -7.60 12.93 11.96
N ARG A 13 -8.23 11.78 11.71
CA ARG A 13 -7.70 10.49 12.15
C ARG A 13 -6.66 9.98 11.16
N CYS A 14 -5.43 9.76 11.64
CA CYS A 14 -4.36 9.19 10.83
C CYS A 14 -4.73 7.77 10.36
N SER A 15 -4.62 7.51 9.06
CA SER A 15 -4.93 6.17 8.49
C SER A 15 -3.91 5.09 8.85
N VAL A 16 -2.73 5.48 9.35
CA VAL A 16 -1.65 4.56 9.72
C VAL A 16 -1.68 4.19 11.19
N CYS A 17 -1.62 5.19 12.10
CA CYS A 17 -1.59 4.93 13.55
C CYS A 17 -2.97 4.98 14.21
N GLY A 18 -4.03 5.34 13.49
CA GLY A 18 -5.39 5.45 14.04
C GLY A 18 -5.63 6.61 15.00
N VAL A 19 -4.61 7.37 15.36
CA VAL A 19 -4.69 8.46 16.34
C VAL A 19 -5.36 9.68 15.72
N LEU A 20 -6.27 10.30 16.49
CA LEU A 20 -6.88 11.59 16.15
C LEU A 20 -5.86 12.71 16.42
N LYS A 21 -5.65 13.57 15.45
CA LYS A 21 -4.58 14.59 15.46
C LYS A 21 -5.07 15.90 14.84
N GLU A 22 -4.44 17.01 15.23
CA GLU A 22 -4.69 18.31 14.61
C GLU A 22 -4.33 18.29 13.11
N ASN A 23 -5.08 19.03 12.30
CA ASN A 23 -4.82 19.09 10.86
C ASN A 23 -3.43 19.64 10.53
N SER A 24 -2.82 20.47 11.40
CA SER A 24 -1.43 20.94 11.27
C SER A 24 -0.38 19.82 11.30
N GLU A 25 -0.73 18.64 11.83
CA GLU A 25 0.14 17.45 11.86
C GLU A 25 0.08 16.62 10.58
N PHE A 26 -0.61 17.12 9.56
CA PHE A 26 -0.71 16.49 8.24
C PHE A 26 -0.12 17.38 7.16
N THR A 27 0.26 16.78 6.01
CA THR A 27 0.70 17.53 4.83
C THR A 27 -0.48 17.89 3.96
N PHE A 28 -0.46 19.09 3.40
CA PHE A 28 -1.48 19.59 2.49
C PHE A 28 -0.93 19.60 1.05
N TYR A 29 -1.76 19.22 0.08
CA TYR A 29 -1.47 19.36 -1.34
C TYR A 29 -2.28 20.52 -1.93
N LYS A 30 -1.66 21.28 -2.81
CA LYS A 30 -2.37 22.21 -3.69
C LYS A 30 -2.92 21.42 -4.88
N ASP A 31 -4.24 21.36 -5.01
CA ASP A 31 -4.88 20.83 -6.21
C ASP A 31 -5.07 21.97 -7.21
N ARG A 32 -4.51 21.81 -8.41
CA ARG A 32 -4.55 22.81 -9.50
C ARG A 32 -5.84 22.72 -10.33
N LEU A 33 -6.70 21.75 -10.06
CA LEU A 33 -7.86 21.41 -10.91
C LEU A 33 -9.17 22.05 -10.44
N THR A 34 -9.20 22.84 -9.38
CA THR A 34 -10.41 23.57 -8.95
C THR A 34 -10.48 24.95 -9.57
N ALA A 35 -11.69 25.44 -9.90
CA ALA A 35 -11.95 26.74 -10.52
C ALA A 35 -11.28 27.91 -9.78
N ASN A 36 -10.98 27.79 -8.49
CA ASN A 36 -10.27 28.76 -7.65
C ASN A 36 -8.78 28.44 -7.47
N GLY A 37 -8.22 27.48 -8.23
CA GLY A 37 -6.79 27.16 -8.26
C GLY A 37 -6.23 26.43 -7.04
N TYR A 38 -7.01 26.18 -5.97
CA TYR A 38 -6.51 25.54 -4.76
C TYR A 38 -7.56 24.70 -4.06
N ARG A 39 -7.39 23.38 -4.03
CA ARG A 39 -8.02 22.49 -3.06
C ARG A 39 -6.95 22.00 -2.11
N LEU A 40 -7.08 22.29 -0.83
CA LEU A 40 -6.24 21.71 0.20
C LEU A 40 -6.74 20.28 0.46
N MET A 41 -6.03 19.28 -0.04
CA MET A 41 -6.27 17.88 0.31
C MET A 41 -5.33 17.50 1.44
N THR A 42 -5.88 17.05 2.57
CA THR A 42 -5.09 16.46 3.64
C THR A 42 -4.58 15.10 3.20
N ASN A 43 -3.27 14.87 3.36
CA ASN A 43 -2.75 13.52 3.34
C ASN A 43 -3.30 12.79 4.57
N THR A 44 -3.91 11.63 4.37
CA THR A 44 -4.51 10.83 5.45
C THR A 44 -3.50 10.23 6.42
N ASN A 45 -2.20 10.34 6.15
CA ASN A 45 -1.12 9.90 7.03
C ASN A 45 -0.52 11.12 7.74
N CYS A 46 -0.43 11.12 9.07
CA CYS A 46 0.22 12.19 9.79
C CYS A 46 1.72 12.28 9.47
N ILE A 47 2.31 13.47 9.65
CA ILE A 47 3.71 13.76 9.34
C ILE A 47 4.66 12.79 10.07
N CYS A 48 4.33 12.41 11.30
CA CYS A 48 5.12 11.44 12.08
C CYS A 48 5.17 10.07 11.36
N CYS A 49 4.02 9.53 10.98
CA CYS A 49 3.95 8.25 10.25
C CYS A 49 4.62 8.32 8.88
N GLN A 50 4.51 9.45 8.18
CA GLN A 50 5.23 9.65 6.92
C GLN A 50 6.75 9.61 7.11
N LYS A 51 7.26 10.27 8.16
CA LYS A 51 8.71 10.25 8.48
C LYS A 51 9.20 8.84 8.83
N ILE A 52 8.44 8.07 9.62
CA ILE A 52 8.77 6.68 9.95
C ILE A 52 8.87 5.85 8.67
N ARG A 53 7.82 5.85 7.86
CA ARG A 53 7.79 5.10 6.57
C ARG A 53 8.91 5.53 5.62
N SER A 54 9.26 6.82 5.60
CA SER A 54 10.37 7.31 4.76
C SER A 54 11.72 6.76 5.24
N LYS A 55 11.95 6.70 6.56
CA LYS A 55 13.17 6.11 7.13
C LYS A 55 13.26 4.62 6.82
N GLU A 56 12.17 3.87 7.02
CA GLU A 56 12.09 2.43 6.70
C GLU A 56 12.39 2.18 5.23
N ARG A 57 11.76 2.92 4.32
CA ARG A 57 12.04 2.83 2.88
C ARG A 57 13.50 3.11 2.55
N THR A 58 14.11 4.09 3.20
CA THR A 58 15.52 4.41 3.01
C THR A 58 16.43 3.30 3.53
N ALA A 59 16.12 2.72 4.70
CA ALA A 59 16.84 1.61 5.27
C ALA A 59 16.78 0.37 4.37
N ILE A 60 15.60 0.02 3.85
CA ILE A 60 15.40 -1.08 2.90
C ILE A 60 16.20 -0.87 1.63
N LYS A 61 16.14 0.34 1.03
CA LYS A 61 16.95 0.65 -0.16
C LYS A 61 18.46 0.51 0.10
N LYS A 62 18.92 0.89 1.28
CA LYS A 62 20.32 0.73 1.68
C LYS A 62 20.68 -0.73 1.88
N LYS A 63 19.83 -1.51 2.55
CA LYS A 63 20.02 -2.96 2.80
C LYS A 63 20.17 -3.71 1.47
N PHE A 64 19.34 -3.41 0.49
CA PHE A 64 19.28 -4.13 -0.78
C PHE A 64 19.95 -3.42 -1.97
N LYS A 65 20.82 -2.44 -1.71
CA LYS A 65 21.48 -1.66 -2.78
C LYS A 65 22.26 -2.49 -3.79
N ASN A 66 22.72 -3.69 -3.40
CA ASN A 66 23.50 -4.59 -4.25
C ASN A 66 22.62 -5.61 -5.00
N ILE A 67 21.33 -5.71 -4.66
CA ILE A 67 20.37 -6.58 -5.35
C ILE A 67 19.82 -5.80 -6.54
N LYS A 68 20.30 -6.11 -7.73
CA LYS A 68 19.84 -5.46 -8.97
C LYS A 68 18.53 -6.07 -9.44
N PRO A 69 17.64 -5.25 -10.04
CA PRO A 69 16.45 -5.80 -10.68
C PRO A 69 16.85 -6.66 -11.88
N PRO A 70 16.01 -7.66 -12.22
CA PRO A 70 16.19 -8.45 -13.43
C PRO A 70 16.09 -7.58 -14.70
N GLU A 71 16.54 -8.12 -15.81
CA GLU A 71 16.37 -7.49 -17.12
C GLU A 71 14.87 -7.35 -17.47
N PHE A 72 14.54 -6.34 -18.27
CA PHE A 72 13.17 -6.19 -18.76
C PHE A 72 12.79 -7.37 -19.66
N GLY A 73 11.57 -7.86 -19.50
CA GLY A 73 11.09 -9.08 -20.14
C GLY A 73 11.17 -10.32 -19.25
N THR A 74 11.92 -10.28 -18.15
CA THR A 74 11.91 -11.36 -17.14
C THR A 74 10.54 -11.43 -16.46
N LEU A 75 10.19 -12.63 -15.95
CA LEU A 75 8.90 -12.89 -15.36
C LEU A 75 8.82 -12.36 -13.92
N CYS A 76 7.67 -11.83 -13.55
CA CYS A 76 7.35 -11.46 -12.18
C CYS A 76 7.29 -12.69 -11.27
N ASP A 77 7.99 -12.67 -10.14
CA ASP A 77 8.05 -13.81 -9.20
C ASP A 77 6.68 -14.18 -8.60
N CYS A 78 5.70 -13.28 -8.67
CA CYS A 78 4.35 -13.55 -8.15
C CYS A 78 3.38 -14.04 -9.22
N CYS A 79 3.23 -13.34 -10.35
CA CYS A 79 2.19 -13.66 -11.35
C CYS A 79 2.71 -14.33 -12.61
N GLY A 80 4.03 -14.53 -12.75
CA GLY A 80 4.64 -15.16 -13.93
C GLY A 80 4.53 -14.36 -15.23
N LYS A 81 4.05 -13.11 -15.20
CA LYS A 81 3.95 -12.26 -16.39
C LYS A 81 5.23 -11.49 -16.63
N PRO A 82 5.63 -11.24 -17.91
CA PRO A 82 6.84 -10.48 -18.20
C PRO A 82 6.70 -9.02 -17.76
N VAL A 83 7.78 -8.46 -17.20
CA VAL A 83 7.83 -7.07 -16.70
C VAL A 83 8.75 -6.25 -17.58
N TYR A 84 8.20 -5.23 -18.23
CA TYR A 84 8.94 -4.37 -19.16
C TYR A 84 9.32 -3.00 -18.58
N ARG A 85 8.88 -2.70 -17.34
CA ARG A 85 9.19 -1.44 -16.65
C ARG A 85 8.85 -1.50 -15.17
N ASN A 86 9.52 -0.67 -14.37
CA ASN A 86 9.17 -0.41 -12.97
C ASN A 86 9.13 -1.67 -12.07
N TRP A 87 10.21 -2.44 -12.06
CA TRP A 87 10.42 -3.48 -11.07
C TRP A 87 10.20 -2.96 -9.65
N GLN A 88 9.50 -3.72 -8.84
CA GLN A 88 9.33 -3.47 -7.42
C GLN A 88 10.12 -4.51 -6.63
N LEU A 89 11.02 -4.02 -5.77
CA LEU A 89 11.68 -4.87 -4.78
C LEU A 89 10.65 -5.23 -3.71
N ASP A 90 10.38 -6.50 -3.56
CA ASP A 90 9.51 -7.02 -2.53
C ASP A 90 10.30 -7.55 -1.34
N HIS A 91 9.80 -7.32 -0.12
CA HIS A 91 10.44 -7.73 1.11
C HIS A 91 9.39 -7.97 2.20
N CYS A 92 9.70 -8.85 3.14
CA CYS A 92 8.87 -9.08 4.30
C CYS A 92 8.90 -7.84 5.21
N HIS A 93 7.72 -7.31 5.58
CA HIS A 93 7.62 -6.14 6.45
C HIS A 93 7.98 -6.45 7.91
N ASP A 94 7.86 -7.71 8.34
CA ASP A 94 8.17 -8.13 9.71
C ASP A 94 9.66 -8.44 9.89
N THR A 95 10.25 -9.20 8.96
CA THR A 95 11.66 -9.62 9.05
C THR A 95 12.60 -8.70 8.28
N GLY A 96 12.08 -7.90 7.36
CA GLY A 96 12.85 -7.08 6.45
C GLY A 96 13.71 -7.89 5.47
N GLU A 97 13.34 -9.14 5.16
CA GLU A 97 14.05 -10.00 4.22
C GLU A 97 13.53 -9.82 2.79
N PHE A 98 14.44 -9.91 1.83
CA PHE A 98 14.08 -9.85 0.41
C PHE A 98 13.29 -11.11 0.04
N ARG A 99 12.16 -10.92 -0.65
CA ARG A 99 11.30 -11.99 -1.15
C ARG A 99 11.41 -12.19 -2.67
N GLY A 100 11.58 -11.12 -3.44
CA GLY A 100 11.68 -11.24 -4.88
C GLY A 100 11.51 -9.91 -5.63
N TRP A 101 11.44 -9.99 -6.96
CA TRP A 101 11.18 -8.89 -7.85
C TRP A 101 9.79 -9.00 -8.46
N LEU A 102 8.93 -8.05 -8.15
CA LEU A 102 7.53 -8.05 -8.57
C LEU A 102 7.22 -6.97 -9.60
N CYS A 103 6.19 -7.21 -10.41
CA CYS A 103 5.54 -6.12 -11.13
C CYS A 103 4.79 -5.20 -10.16
N LYS A 104 4.52 -3.96 -10.58
CA LYS A 104 3.83 -2.97 -9.73
C LYS A 104 2.47 -3.47 -9.26
N GLN A 105 1.71 -4.16 -10.10
CA GLN A 105 0.38 -4.68 -9.76
C GLN A 105 0.45 -5.71 -8.63
N CYS A 106 1.36 -6.68 -8.73
CA CYS A 106 1.52 -7.71 -7.68
C CYS A 106 1.97 -7.10 -6.37
N ASN A 107 3.01 -6.26 -6.38
CA ASN A 107 3.50 -5.61 -5.17
C ASN A 107 2.42 -4.73 -4.49
N THR A 108 1.62 -4.00 -5.27
CA THR A 108 0.52 -3.21 -4.73
C THR A 108 -0.62 -4.09 -4.24
N GLY A 109 -0.95 -5.16 -4.98
CA GLY A 109 -2.02 -6.10 -4.62
C GLY A 109 -1.72 -6.81 -3.31
N LEU A 110 -0.51 -7.36 -3.14
CA LEU A 110 -0.07 -7.99 -1.88
C LEU A 110 -0.18 -7.02 -0.71
N GLY A 111 0.34 -5.79 -0.87
CA GLY A 111 0.27 -4.77 0.18
C GLY A 111 -1.17 -4.37 0.54
N ASN A 112 -2.08 -4.25 -0.44
CA ASN A 112 -3.49 -3.94 -0.19
C ASN A 112 -4.24 -5.08 0.52
N LEU A 113 -3.83 -6.32 0.30
CA LEU A 113 -4.37 -7.51 0.95
C LEU A 113 -3.68 -7.83 2.29
N GLY A 114 -2.86 -6.92 2.83
CA GLY A 114 -2.26 -7.04 4.16
C GLY A 114 -0.87 -7.65 4.20
N ASP A 115 -0.30 -8.04 3.05
CA ASP A 115 1.09 -8.51 2.87
C ASP A 115 1.50 -9.72 3.72
N THR A 116 0.53 -10.49 4.22
CA THR A 116 0.73 -11.71 5.01
C THR A 116 0.10 -12.92 4.33
N LEU A 117 0.65 -14.11 4.60
CA LEU A 117 0.08 -15.35 4.10
C LEU A 117 -1.37 -15.57 4.60
N GLU A 118 -1.64 -15.19 5.87
CA GLU A 118 -2.97 -15.31 6.46
C GLU A 118 -3.99 -14.43 5.74
N SER A 119 -3.67 -13.16 5.50
CA SER A 119 -4.59 -12.25 4.82
C SER A 119 -4.86 -12.66 3.37
N LEU A 120 -3.86 -13.23 2.69
CA LEU A 120 -4.03 -13.75 1.34
C LEU A 120 -4.88 -15.03 1.31
N LYS A 121 -4.75 -15.91 2.30
CA LYS A 121 -5.64 -17.09 2.45
C LYS A 121 -7.10 -16.67 2.60
N LEU A 122 -7.39 -15.65 3.41
CA LEU A 122 -8.76 -15.13 3.55
C LEU A 122 -9.32 -14.60 2.22
N ALA A 123 -8.48 -13.99 1.37
CA ALA A 123 -8.90 -13.55 0.05
C ALA A 123 -9.19 -14.74 -0.90
N VAL A 124 -8.41 -15.80 -0.83
CA VAL A 124 -8.65 -17.06 -1.57
C VAL A 124 -9.96 -17.71 -1.09
N GLU A 125 -10.13 -17.89 0.20
CA GLU A 125 -11.35 -18.46 0.79
C GLU A 125 -12.61 -17.66 0.41
N TYR A 126 -12.52 -16.34 0.31
CA TYR A 126 -13.62 -15.51 -0.16
C TYR A 126 -14.02 -15.86 -1.61
N LEU A 127 -13.04 -16.03 -2.50
CA LEU A 127 -13.30 -16.38 -3.91
C LEU A 127 -13.87 -17.80 -4.03
N GLU A 128 -13.31 -18.78 -3.29
CA GLU A 128 -13.79 -20.16 -3.27
C GLU A 128 -15.25 -20.24 -2.84
N ARG A 129 -15.64 -19.51 -1.80
CA ARG A 129 -17.05 -19.43 -1.37
C ARG A 129 -17.96 -18.81 -2.43
N ALA A 130 -17.48 -17.79 -3.14
CA ALA A 130 -18.25 -17.17 -4.21
C ALA A 130 -18.50 -18.13 -5.38
N GLU A 131 -17.49 -18.91 -5.78
CA GLU A 131 -17.59 -19.92 -6.81
C GLU A 131 -18.56 -21.06 -6.43
N GLN A 132 -18.49 -21.54 -5.17
CA GLN A 132 -19.40 -22.56 -4.66
C GLN A 132 -20.87 -22.09 -4.72
N ASN A 133 -21.14 -20.85 -4.29
CA ASN A 133 -22.48 -20.26 -4.33
C ASN A 133 -23.02 -20.11 -5.76
N ALA A 134 -22.16 -19.74 -6.73
CA ALA A 134 -22.54 -19.63 -8.12
C ALA A 134 -22.92 -21.00 -8.71
N ASN A 135 -22.21 -22.06 -8.34
CA ASN A 135 -22.49 -23.43 -8.81
C ASN A 135 -23.73 -24.06 -8.17
N THR A 136 -24.14 -23.60 -6.98
CA THR A 136 -25.33 -24.13 -6.27
C THR A 136 -26.62 -23.46 -6.74
N SER A 137 -26.52 -22.35 -7.48
CA SER A 137 -27.67 -21.55 -7.95
C SER A 137 -28.09 -21.90 -9.39
N GLN A 138 -27.54 -22.96 -10.00
CA GLN A 138 -27.94 -23.54 -11.28
C GLN A 138 -28.73 -24.86 -11.04
#